data_120b8a04543a01085f497f6403146d28
#
_entry.id   120b8a04543a01085f497f6403146d28
#
_cell.length_a   1.000
_cell.length_b   1.000
_cell.length_c   1.000
_cell.angle_alpha   90.00
_cell.angle_beta   90.00
_cell.angle_gamma   90.00
#
_symmetry.space_group_name_H-M   'P 1'
#
loop_
_entity.id
_entity.type
_entity.pdbx_description
1 polymer ?
#
loop_
_entity_poly.entity_id
_entity_poly.type
_entity_poly.pdbx_seq_one_letter_code
_entity_poly.pdbx_strand_id
1 'polypeptide(L)'
;MSERLNNGQMLPRLQLPAIGGGELHLPDALTGKYGVVLIYRGHWCPFCNEQIAAFVEAFPTLSEKGIMVAAFSTDREEVTREFVEKHRIPFPVGHSADVDEVVQSIGAYEMTFPTRGRFLESTGFVLAPDGTVINAVYSSRAIGRLVPSDVIRLVAFMEGLKAQATANAEP
;
A
#
# COMPACT_ATOMS: atom_id res chain seq x y z
N MET A 1 19.18 12.01 -1.45
CA MET A 1 18.30 10.91 -0.99
C MET A 1 17.01 11.54 -0.52
N SER A 2 15.88 11.14 -1.08
CA SER A 2 14.58 11.58 -0.58
C SER A 2 14.34 11.02 0.83
N GLU A 3 13.71 11.82 1.67
CA GLU A 3 13.40 11.42 3.04
C GLU A 3 12.24 10.40 3.03
N ARG A 4 12.33 9.36 3.88
CA ARG A 4 11.24 8.40 4.07
C ARG A 4 10.12 9.02 4.88
N LEU A 5 8.89 8.73 4.48
CA LEU A 5 7.73 9.17 5.23
C LEU A 5 7.66 8.49 6.60
N ASN A 6 7.31 9.28 7.58
CA ASN A 6 7.11 8.86 8.97
C ASN A 6 5.63 9.03 9.39
N ASN A 7 5.30 8.47 10.53
CA ASN A 7 3.99 8.69 11.17
C ASN A 7 3.70 10.19 11.33
N GLY A 8 2.48 10.58 11.06
CA GLY A 8 2.01 11.95 11.14
C GLY A 8 2.21 12.77 9.87
N GLN A 9 2.93 12.26 8.88
CA GLN A 9 3.07 12.92 7.58
C GLN A 9 1.95 12.49 6.63
N MET A 10 1.52 13.41 5.76
CA MET A 10 0.57 13.08 4.70
C MET A 10 1.24 12.23 3.62
N LEU A 11 0.55 11.21 3.12
CA LEU A 11 1.01 10.51 1.92
C LEU A 11 0.95 11.51 0.74
N PRO A 12 2.07 11.74 0.03
CA PRO A 12 2.07 12.57 -1.17
C PRO A 12 1.12 12.02 -2.23
N ARG A 13 0.60 12.91 -3.07
CA ARG A 13 -0.22 12.49 -4.21
C ARG A 13 0.62 11.71 -5.20
N LEU A 14 0.17 10.49 -5.48
CA LEU A 14 0.67 9.63 -6.54
C LEU A 14 -0.48 9.34 -7.50
N GLN A 15 -0.22 9.48 -8.78
CA GLN A 15 -1.20 9.24 -9.84
C GLN A 15 -0.65 8.16 -10.76
N LEU A 16 -1.36 7.05 -10.87
CA LEU A 16 -0.92 5.85 -11.54
C LEU A 16 -2.02 5.35 -12.48
N PRO A 17 -1.69 4.90 -13.69
CA PRO A 17 -2.66 4.17 -14.48
C PRO A 17 -3.10 2.90 -13.74
N ALA A 18 -4.39 2.56 -13.83
CA ALA A 18 -4.99 1.46 -13.06
C ALA A 18 -5.52 0.34 -13.96
N ILE A 19 -5.46 -0.89 -13.45
CA ILE A 19 -6.12 -2.02 -14.10
C ILE A 19 -7.63 -1.83 -14.04
N GLY A 20 -8.30 -2.08 -15.15
CA GLY A 20 -9.72 -1.79 -15.34
C GLY A 20 -10.00 -0.44 -16.00
N GLY A 21 -8.96 0.34 -16.28
CA GLY A 21 -9.02 1.66 -16.92
C GLY A 21 -9.02 2.81 -15.91
N GLY A 22 -8.73 4.01 -16.41
CA GLY A 22 -8.60 5.20 -15.58
C GLY A 22 -7.32 5.23 -14.78
N GLU A 23 -7.36 5.92 -13.65
CA GLU A 23 -6.20 6.20 -12.82
C GLU A 23 -6.49 5.92 -11.35
N LEU A 24 -5.48 5.44 -10.65
CA LEU A 24 -5.45 5.32 -9.20
C LEU A 24 -4.79 6.58 -8.62
N HIS A 25 -5.58 7.40 -7.95
CA HIS A 25 -5.10 8.58 -7.25
C HIS A 25 -4.93 8.27 -5.76
N LEU A 26 -3.70 8.23 -5.27
CA LEU A 26 -3.39 8.05 -3.86
C LEU A 26 -3.01 9.39 -3.21
N PRO A 27 -3.41 9.65 -1.96
CA PRO A 27 -4.26 8.82 -1.10
C PRO A 27 -5.77 8.94 -1.36
N ASP A 28 -6.20 9.78 -2.30
CA ASP A 28 -7.61 10.19 -2.50
C ASP A 28 -8.56 8.98 -2.64
N ALA A 29 -8.13 7.91 -3.33
CA ALA A 29 -8.90 6.68 -3.50
C ALA A 29 -9.20 5.93 -2.17
N LEU A 30 -8.49 6.25 -1.10
CA LEU A 30 -8.61 5.62 0.21
C LEU A 30 -9.17 6.57 1.28
N THR A 31 -9.47 7.82 0.90
CA THR A 31 -9.95 8.85 1.83
C THR A 31 -11.30 8.49 2.45
N GLY A 32 -11.48 8.81 3.75
CA GLY A 32 -12.70 8.55 4.50
C GLY A 32 -12.73 7.21 5.23
N LYS A 33 -11.77 6.33 4.95
CA LYS A 33 -11.54 5.05 5.64
C LYS A 33 -10.06 4.87 5.93
N TYR A 34 -9.71 3.93 6.80
CA TYR A 34 -8.32 3.52 6.90
C TYR A 34 -7.86 2.94 5.56
N GLY A 35 -6.64 3.25 5.17
CA GLY A 35 -6.07 2.83 3.91
C GLY A 35 -4.83 1.98 4.08
N VAL A 36 -4.63 1.03 3.20
CA VAL A 36 -3.38 0.28 3.04
C VAL A 36 -2.87 0.50 1.64
N VAL A 37 -1.63 0.92 1.52
CA VAL A 37 -0.93 1.01 0.23
C VAL A 37 0.18 -0.03 0.21
N LEU A 38 0.16 -0.92 -0.77
CA LEU A 38 1.16 -1.97 -0.98
C LEU A 38 1.94 -1.69 -2.25
N ILE A 39 3.21 -1.34 -2.11
CA ILE A 39 4.14 -1.26 -3.24
C ILE A 39 4.89 -2.56 -3.31
N TYR A 40 4.71 -3.31 -4.39
CA TYR A 40 5.34 -4.62 -4.56
C TYR A 40 6.41 -4.58 -5.65
N ARG A 41 7.40 -5.47 -5.54
CA ARG A 41 8.59 -5.49 -6.41
C ARG A 41 8.26 -5.84 -7.86
N GLY A 42 7.26 -6.68 -8.06
CA GLY A 42 6.78 -7.16 -9.34
C GLY A 42 6.12 -8.53 -9.23
N HIS A 43 5.37 -8.91 -10.27
CA HIS A 43 4.67 -10.20 -10.39
C HIS A 43 5.59 -11.43 -10.21
N TRP A 44 6.85 -11.29 -10.56
CA TRP A 44 7.88 -12.33 -10.51
C TRP A 44 8.39 -12.64 -9.09
N CYS A 45 8.07 -11.80 -8.10
CA CYS A 45 8.59 -11.91 -6.74
C CYS A 45 7.71 -12.86 -5.90
N PRO A 46 8.21 -14.01 -5.42
CA PRO A 46 7.40 -14.96 -4.64
C PRO A 46 6.88 -14.35 -3.33
N PHE A 47 7.69 -13.55 -2.62
CA PHE A 47 7.28 -12.87 -1.39
C PHE A 47 6.18 -11.83 -1.63
N CYS A 48 6.16 -11.20 -2.81
CA CYS A 48 5.07 -10.30 -3.21
C CYS A 48 3.80 -11.08 -3.50
N ASN A 49 3.90 -12.21 -4.19
CA ASN A 49 2.76 -13.10 -4.44
C ASN A 49 2.12 -13.57 -3.12
N GLU A 50 2.93 -13.99 -2.15
CA GLU A 50 2.45 -14.39 -0.82
C GLU A 50 1.76 -13.23 -0.08
N GLN A 51 2.36 -12.05 -0.09
CA GLN A 51 1.77 -10.87 0.56
C GLN A 51 0.43 -10.50 -0.08
N ILE A 52 0.37 -10.39 -1.40
CA ILE A 52 -0.88 -10.06 -2.11
C ILE A 52 -1.95 -11.13 -1.85
N ALA A 53 -1.60 -12.42 -1.90
CA ALA A 53 -2.53 -13.50 -1.59
C ALA A 53 -3.10 -13.39 -0.17
N ALA A 54 -2.27 -13.05 0.82
CA ALA A 54 -2.72 -12.84 2.19
C ALA A 54 -3.70 -11.66 2.31
N PHE A 55 -3.45 -10.55 1.60
CA PHE A 55 -4.38 -9.42 1.59
C PHE A 55 -5.68 -9.73 0.83
N VAL A 56 -5.63 -10.52 -0.23
CA VAL A 56 -6.83 -11.01 -0.94
C VAL A 56 -7.68 -11.87 -0.01
N GLU A 57 -7.09 -12.82 0.70
CA GLU A 57 -7.78 -13.67 1.67
C GLU A 57 -8.40 -12.87 2.81
N ALA A 58 -7.67 -11.88 3.34
CA ALA A 58 -8.14 -11.04 4.44
C ALA A 58 -9.10 -9.92 4.00
N PHE A 59 -9.27 -9.68 2.70
CA PHE A 59 -9.99 -8.51 2.18
C PHE A 59 -11.44 -8.38 2.69
N PRO A 60 -12.25 -9.45 2.81
CA PRO A 60 -13.58 -9.35 3.40
C PRO A 60 -13.53 -8.79 4.83
N THR A 61 -12.64 -9.31 5.67
CA THR A 61 -12.45 -8.84 7.05
C THR A 61 -11.95 -7.40 7.11
N LEU A 62 -11.01 -7.04 6.25
CA LEU A 62 -10.52 -5.65 6.14
C LEU A 62 -11.65 -4.69 5.77
N SER A 63 -12.46 -5.06 4.77
CA SER A 63 -13.60 -4.25 4.31
C SER A 63 -14.66 -4.06 5.39
N GLU A 64 -15.01 -5.12 6.12
CA GLU A 64 -15.93 -5.05 7.27
C GLU A 64 -15.44 -4.11 8.37
N LYS A 65 -14.13 -4.01 8.55
CA LYS A 65 -13.47 -3.10 9.51
C LYS A 65 -13.23 -1.69 8.97
N GLY A 66 -13.74 -1.37 7.78
CA GLY A 66 -13.55 -0.06 7.16
C GLY A 66 -12.11 0.21 6.72
N ILE A 67 -11.39 -0.83 6.30
CA ILE A 67 -10.02 -0.74 5.81
C ILE A 67 -10.02 -1.01 4.30
N MET A 68 -9.56 -0.04 3.53
CA MET A 68 -9.38 -0.14 2.08
C MET A 68 -7.95 -0.53 1.75
N VAL A 69 -7.76 -1.20 0.62
CA VAL A 69 -6.43 -1.61 0.13
C VAL A 69 -6.25 -1.11 -1.29
N ALA A 70 -5.06 -0.64 -1.62
CA ALA A 70 -4.60 -0.42 -2.97
C ALA A 70 -3.16 -0.93 -3.12
N ALA A 71 -2.80 -1.38 -4.30
CA ALA A 71 -1.45 -1.86 -4.58
C ALA A 71 -0.94 -1.30 -5.89
N PHE A 72 0.39 -1.24 -6.06
CA PHE A 72 0.99 -0.92 -7.35
C PHE A 72 2.44 -1.41 -7.45
N SER A 73 2.94 -1.48 -8.69
CA SER A 73 4.34 -1.76 -9.01
C SER A 73 4.76 -1.05 -10.29
N THR A 74 6.02 -1.26 -10.67
CA THR A 74 6.58 -0.80 -11.95
C THR A 74 6.25 -1.73 -13.12
N ASP A 75 5.58 -2.85 -12.88
CA ASP A 75 5.17 -3.79 -13.93
C ASP A 75 4.27 -3.09 -14.94
N ARG A 76 4.40 -3.49 -16.21
CA ARG A 76 3.55 -2.97 -17.30
C ARG A 76 2.12 -3.47 -17.18
N GLU A 77 1.21 -2.79 -17.85
CA GLU A 77 -0.23 -3.07 -17.81
C GLU A 77 -0.58 -4.54 -18.05
N GLU A 78 -0.06 -5.12 -19.14
CA GLU A 78 -0.40 -6.49 -19.53
C GLU A 78 -0.04 -7.51 -18.44
N VAL A 79 1.17 -7.36 -17.89
CA VAL A 79 1.70 -8.23 -16.85
C VAL A 79 0.92 -8.05 -15.54
N THR A 80 0.60 -6.80 -15.21
CA THR A 80 -0.20 -6.48 -14.02
C THR A 80 -1.62 -7.00 -14.15
N ARG A 81 -2.22 -6.94 -15.35
CA ARG A 81 -3.56 -7.49 -15.60
C ARG A 81 -3.58 -9.00 -15.37
N GLU A 82 -2.62 -9.74 -15.93
CA GLU A 82 -2.48 -11.18 -15.68
C GLU A 82 -2.29 -11.50 -14.19
N PHE A 83 -1.51 -10.68 -13.50
CA PHE A 83 -1.28 -10.81 -12.06
C PHE A 83 -2.58 -10.61 -11.25
N VAL A 84 -3.36 -9.57 -11.57
CA VAL A 84 -4.66 -9.28 -10.95
C VAL A 84 -5.64 -10.43 -11.17
N GLU A 85 -5.74 -10.92 -12.40
CA GLU A 85 -6.62 -12.04 -12.75
C GLU A 85 -6.21 -13.34 -12.03
N LYS A 86 -4.93 -13.67 -12.07
CA LYS A 86 -4.36 -14.88 -11.43
C LYS A 86 -4.66 -14.93 -9.94
N HIS A 87 -4.46 -13.82 -9.23
CA HIS A 87 -4.66 -13.72 -7.79
C HIS A 87 -6.08 -13.30 -7.40
N ARG A 88 -6.96 -13.01 -8.39
CA ARG A 88 -8.33 -12.52 -8.18
C ARG A 88 -8.37 -11.33 -7.22
N ILE A 89 -7.49 -10.34 -7.46
CA ILE A 89 -7.32 -9.20 -6.56
C ILE A 89 -8.58 -8.33 -6.56
N PRO A 90 -9.26 -8.14 -5.41
CA PRO A 90 -10.53 -7.43 -5.32
C PRO A 90 -10.40 -5.92 -5.08
N PHE A 91 -9.19 -5.41 -4.98
CA PHE A 91 -8.89 -3.99 -4.70
C PHE A 91 -8.13 -3.34 -5.86
N PRO A 92 -8.10 -2.00 -5.95
CA PRO A 92 -7.42 -1.26 -7.02
C PRO A 92 -5.93 -1.60 -7.13
N VAL A 93 -5.46 -1.81 -8.35
CA VAL A 93 -4.05 -2.05 -8.65
C VAL A 93 -3.57 -1.10 -9.75
N GLY A 94 -2.58 -0.27 -9.41
CA GLY A 94 -1.85 0.57 -10.35
C GLY A 94 -0.70 -0.19 -11.03
N HIS A 95 -0.31 0.27 -12.21
CA HIS A 95 0.77 -0.29 -13.00
C HIS A 95 1.70 0.79 -13.52
N SER A 96 2.82 0.38 -14.10
CA SER A 96 3.77 1.28 -14.80
C SER A 96 4.23 2.48 -13.97
N ALA A 97 4.35 2.30 -12.64
CA ALA A 97 4.83 3.36 -11.76
C ALA A 97 6.23 3.82 -12.18
N ASP A 98 6.43 5.13 -12.23
CA ASP A 98 7.73 5.72 -12.45
C ASP A 98 8.59 5.61 -11.19
N VAL A 99 9.76 4.95 -11.30
CA VAL A 99 10.64 4.71 -10.16
C VAL A 99 11.15 6.00 -9.55
N ASP A 100 11.56 6.96 -10.39
CA ASP A 100 12.11 8.23 -9.90
C ASP A 100 11.08 9.06 -9.18
N GLU A 101 9.86 9.14 -9.71
CA GLU A 101 8.74 9.84 -9.07
C GLU A 101 8.43 9.24 -7.70
N VAL A 102 8.29 7.92 -7.60
CA VAL A 102 7.96 7.24 -6.34
C VAL A 102 9.10 7.38 -5.33
N VAL A 103 10.36 7.18 -5.75
CA VAL A 103 11.52 7.35 -4.88
C VAL A 103 11.62 8.78 -4.35
N GLN A 104 11.39 9.78 -5.20
CA GLN A 104 11.44 11.19 -4.80
C GLN A 104 10.29 11.56 -3.85
N SER A 105 9.10 11.01 -4.10
CA SER A 105 7.90 11.35 -3.33
C SER A 105 7.85 10.73 -1.94
N ILE A 106 8.25 9.46 -1.81
CA ILE A 106 8.05 8.69 -0.58
C ILE A 106 9.32 8.04 -0.01
N GLY A 107 10.45 8.17 -0.68
CA GLY A 107 11.72 7.60 -0.22
C GLY A 107 11.80 6.06 -0.29
N ALA A 108 11.03 5.42 -1.17
CA ALA A 108 11.10 3.99 -1.38
C ALA A 108 12.51 3.54 -1.79
N TYR A 109 12.92 2.36 -1.36
CA TYR A 109 14.13 1.73 -1.91
C TYR A 109 13.87 1.28 -3.34
N GLU A 110 14.90 1.33 -4.15
CA GLU A 110 14.92 0.80 -5.50
C GLU A 110 16.05 -0.19 -5.71
N MET A 111 15.93 -1.02 -6.73
CA MET A 111 16.93 -2.02 -7.11
C MET A 111 16.93 -2.19 -8.63
N THR A 112 18.08 -2.59 -9.16
CA THR A 112 18.21 -2.99 -10.57
C THR A 112 18.75 -4.40 -10.65
N PHE A 113 18.04 -5.27 -11.37
CA PHE A 113 18.55 -6.60 -11.73
C PHE A 113 18.71 -6.72 -13.24
N PRO A 114 19.77 -7.38 -13.73
CA PRO A 114 20.01 -7.52 -15.15
C PRO A 114 18.84 -8.12 -15.94
N THR A 115 18.08 -9.03 -15.31
CA THR A 115 16.95 -9.75 -15.91
C THR A 115 15.58 -9.10 -15.65
N ARG A 116 15.51 -8.07 -14.78
CA ARG A 116 14.25 -7.45 -14.33
C ARG A 116 14.19 -5.96 -14.59
N GLY A 117 15.33 -5.36 -14.92
CA GLY A 117 15.44 -3.91 -14.99
C GLY A 117 15.39 -3.27 -13.61
N ARG A 118 14.99 -2.01 -13.57
CA ARG A 118 14.85 -1.19 -12.37
C ARG A 118 13.45 -1.33 -11.79
N PHE A 119 13.34 -1.51 -10.50
CA PHE A 119 12.07 -1.67 -9.80
C PHE A 119 12.13 -1.11 -8.37
N LEU A 120 10.95 -0.92 -7.77
CA LEU A 120 10.81 -0.50 -6.37
C LEU A 120 10.91 -1.72 -5.45
N GLU A 121 11.60 -1.55 -4.33
CA GLU A 121 11.55 -2.53 -3.23
C GLU A 121 10.22 -2.43 -2.48
N SER A 122 9.85 -3.49 -1.77
CA SER A 122 8.58 -3.55 -1.07
C SER A 122 8.45 -2.42 -0.04
N THR A 123 7.40 -1.65 -0.17
CA THR A 123 7.05 -0.58 0.76
C THR A 123 5.56 -0.66 1.07
N GLY A 124 5.18 -0.42 2.32
CA GLY A 124 3.79 -0.48 2.73
C GLY A 124 3.45 0.66 3.67
N PHE A 125 2.25 1.23 3.49
CA PHE A 125 1.71 2.25 4.38
C PHE A 125 0.37 1.84 4.93
N VAL A 126 0.12 2.17 6.19
CA VAL A 126 -1.21 2.21 6.76
C VAL A 126 -1.56 3.67 6.99
N LEU A 127 -2.71 4.10 6.47
CA LEU A 127 -3.16 5.49 6.46
C LEU A 127 -4.39 5.67 7.34
N ALA A 128 -4.45 6.79 8.04
CA ALA A 128 -5.67 7.30 8.64
C ALA A 128 -6.68 7.74 7.55
N PRO A 129 -7.96 7.96 7.90
CA PRO A 129 -8.99 8.36 6.92
C PRO A 129 -8.72 9.68 6.19
N ASP A 130 -7.85 10.54 6.72
CA ASP A 130 -7.43 11.80 6.09
C ASP A 130 -6.20 11.65 5.18
N GLY A 131 -5.62 10.45 5.05
CA GLY A 131 -4.42 10.19 4.28
C GLY A 131 -3.10 10.36 5.06
N THR A 132 -3.17 10.61 6.35
CA THR A 132 -1.99 10.67 7.22
C THR A 132 -1.41 9.26 7.43
N VAL A 133 -0.11 9.12 7.33
CA VAL A 133 0.61 7.87 7.59
C VAL A 133 0.56 7.55 9.08
N ILE A 134 0.03 6.40 9.45
CA ILE A 134 0.05 5.89 10.83
C ILE A 134 1.03 4.74 11.01
N ASN A 135 1.46 4.12 9.93
CA ASN A 135 2.59 3.18 9.92
C ASN A 135 3.22 3.13 8.53
N ALA A 136 4.54 3.07 8.48
CA ALA A 136 5.32 2.92 7.27
C ALA A 136 6.31 1.77 7.42
N VAL A 137 6.36 0.89 6.42
CA VAL A 137 7.32 -0.22 6.33
C VAL A 137 8.10 -0.10 5.04
N TYR A 138 9.40 0.07 5.15
CA TYR A 138 10.33 0.14 4.03
C TYR A 138 11.26 -1.07 4.08
N SER A 139 11.10 -1.99 3.16
CA SER A 139 12.02 -3.13 3.04
C SER A 139 13.14 -2.80 2.07
N SER A 140 14.36 -2.97 2.48
CA SER A 140 15.52 -2.82 1.60
C SER A 140 15.76 -4.06 0.71
N ARG A 141 14.93 -5.11 0.90
CA ARG A 141 14.96 -6.39 0.18
C ARG A 141 13.58 -7.04 0.18
N ALA A 142 13.51 -8.33 -0.12
CA ALA A 142 12.27 -9.05 -0.36
C ALA A 142 11.39 -9.31 0.86
N ILE A 143 11.92 -9.24 2.08
CA ILE A 143 11.20 -9.55 3.34
C ILE A 143 11.01 -8.30 4.19
N GLY A 144 10.28 -8.43 5.32
CA GLY A 144 9.97 -7.30 6.19
C GLY A 144 8.81 -6.47 5.63
N ARG A 145 7.60 -7.05 5.59
CA ARG A 145 6.43 -6.50 4.90
C ARG A 145 5.26 -6.32 5.85
N LEU A 146 4.32 -5.45 5.48
CA LEU A 146 3.01 -5.43 6.11
C LEU A 146 2.30 -6.76 5.90
N VAL A 147 1.65 -7.24 6.96
CA VAL A 147 0.73 -8.38 6.93
C VAL A 147 -0.67 -7.95 7.38
N PRO A 148 -1.75 -8.56 6.88
CA PRO A 148 -3.12 -8.12 7.19
C PRO A 148 -3.44 -8.14 8.68
N SER A 149 -2.95 -9.11 9.43
CA SER A 149 -3.18 -9.21 10.87
C SER A 149 -2.61 -8.02 11.65
N ASP A 150 -1.45 -7.53 11.27
CA ASP A 150 -0.85 -6.36 11.92
C ASP A 150 -1.63 -5.09 11.58
N VAL A 151 -2.10 -4.94 10.33
CA VAL A 151 -2.96 -3.83 9.93
C VAL A 151 -4.26 -3.81 10.74
N ILE A 152 -4.94 -4.95 10.86
CA ILE A 152 -6.18 -5.08 11.63
C ILE A 152 -5.96 -4.71 13.10
N ARG A 153 -4.88 -5.21 13.70
CA ARG A 153 -4.53 -4.91 15.10
C ARG A 153 -4.20 -3.44 15.29
N LEU A 154 -3.44 -2.84 14.38
CA LEU A 154 -3.08 -1.42 14.44
C LEU A 154 -4.32 -0.53 14.32
N VAL A 155 -5.20 -0.80 13.37
CA VAL A 155 -6.45 -0.03 13.20
C VAL A 155 -7.34 -0.16 14.44
N ALA A 156 -7.50 -1.36 15.00
CA ALA A 156 -8.24 -1.57 16.24
C ALA A 156 -7.64 -0.78 17.42
N PHE A 157 -6.31 -0.72 17.53
CA PHE A 157 -5.61 0.08 18.51
C PHE A 157 -5.88 1.59 18.32
N MET A 158 -5.79 2.09 17.08
CA MET A 158 -6.06 3.49 16.77
C MET A 158 -7.51 3.89 17.09
N GLU A 159 -8.48 3.03 16.79
CA GLU A 159 -9.88 3.25 17.14
C GLU A 159 -10.09 3.25 18.67
N GLY A 160 -9.40 2.39 19.39
CA GLY A 160 -9.40 2.39 20.85
C GLY A 160 -8.88 3.70 21.46
N LEU A 161 -7.80 4.27 20.91
CA LEU A 161 -7.26 5.57 21.33
C LEU A 161 -8.26 6.71 21.08
N LYS A 162 -8.94 6.71 19.93
CA LYS A 162 -9.97 7.70 19.61
C LYS A 162 -11.15 7.62 20.59
N ALA A 163 -11.63 6.41 20.90
CA ALA A 163 -12.71 6.21 21.86
C ALA A 163 -12.34 6.72 23.26
N GLN A 164 -11.11 6.48 23.72
CA GLN A 164 -10.62 6.99 25.00
C GLN A 164 -10.52 8.52 25.01
N ALA A 165 -10.01 9.13 23.93
CA ALA A 165 -9.94 10.59 23.82
C ALA A 165 -11.33 11.24 23.86
N THR A 166 -12.32 10.67 23.21
CA THR A 166 -13.72 11.14 23.23
C THR A 166 -14.31 11.01 24.62
N ALA A 167 -14.15 9.88 25.31
CA ALA A 167 -14.65 9.67 26.67
C ALA A 167 -14.04 10.65 27.67
N ASN A 168 -12.76 11.02 27.51
CA ASN A 168 -12.07 12.00 28.39
C ASN A 168 -12.43 13.46 28.08
N ALA A 169 -13.05 13.77 26.96
CA ALA A 169 -13.45 15.10 26.53
C ALA A 169 -14.91 15.47 26.96
N GLU A 170 -15.70 14.49 27.36
CA GLU A 170 -17.05 14.74 27.91
C GLU A 170 -16.94 15.24 29.38
N PRO A 171 -17.60 16.39 29.73
CA PRO A 171 -17.56 16.96 31.04
C PRO A 171 -18.32 16.13 32.09
#